data_83cca50c2343a9992d0ae4c12d7a14d6
#
_entry.id   83cca50c2343a9992d0ae4c12d7a14d6
#
_cell.length_a   1.000
_cell.length_b   1.000
_cell.length_c   1.000
_cell.angle_alpha   90.00
_cell.angle_beta   90.00
_cell.angle_gamma   90.00
#
_symmetry.space_group_name_H-M   'P 1'
#
loop_
_entity.id
_entity.type
_entity.pdbx_description
1 polymer ?
#
loop_
_entity_poly.entity_id
_entity_poly.type
_entity_poly.pdbx_seq_one_letter_code
_entity_poly.pdbx_strand_id
1 'polypeptide(L)'
;MANRDLAALAERRADLRRRYIKPEDERPPSVGRGVHHLALICADPERTIRFYQDLLGFPLVELFENRDYEGSSHFFFDIGGGNMLAFFDFPGLGLEPVPEGLGGVQHVAISVTPEVFEATKQKLKDAALAYMGEDRASESIYFKDPDNIQVEFIRQPLMTTPESAPAEG
;
A
#
# COMPACT_ATOMS: atom_id res chain seq x y z
N MET A 1 23.63 4.58 -17.98
CA MET A 1 22.35 5.26 -17.63
C MET A 1 22.02 6.22 -18.76
N ALA A 2 20.80 6.18 -19.31
CA ALA A 2 20.42 7.13 -20.33
C ALA A 2 20.49 8.56 -19.78
N ASN A 3 21.05 9.47 -20.54
CA ASN A 3 21.13 10.89 -20.19
C ASN A 3 19.69 11.44 -20.14
N ARG A 4 19.21 11.78 -18.95
CA ARG A 4 17.86 12.32 -18.73
C ARG A 4 17.93 13.85 -18.81
N ASP A 5 17.25 14.44 -19.78
CA ASP A 5 17.04 15.88 -19.82
C ASP A 5 16.01 16.28 -18.75
N LEU A 6 16.49 16.68 -17.58
CA LEU A 6 15.65 17.02 -16.43
C LEU A 6 14.80 18.26 -16.70
N ALA A 7 15.27 19.22 -17.54
CA ALA A 7 14.52 20.42 -17.89
C ALA A 7 13.32 20.06 -18.78
N ALA A 8 13.54 19.27 -19.83
CA ALA A 8 12.46 18.80 -20.70
C ALA A 8 11.43 17.94 -19.93
N LEU A 9 11.88 17.11 -18.96
CA LEU A 9 10.97 16.33 -18.11
C LEU A 9 10.16 17.22 -17.15
N ALA A 10 10.75 18.29 -16.63
CA ALA A 10 10.04 19.26 -15.78
C ALA A 10 8.98 20.03 -16.59
N GLU A 11 9.34 20.48 -17.78
CA GLU A 11 8.40 21.16 -18.70
C GLU A 11 7.23 20.26 -19.08
N ARG A 12 7.50 18.99 -19.43
CA ARG A 12 6.45 17.99 -19.70
C ARG A 12 5.50 17.83 -18.52
N ARG A 13 6.01 17.72 -17.28
CA ARG A 13 5.15 17.62 -16.08
C ARG A 13 4.29 18.87 -15.91
N ALA A 14 4.87 20.05 -16.09
CA ALA A 14 4.12 21.31 -16.01
C ALA A 14 3.01 21.39 -17.07
N ASP A 15 3.29 20.92 -18.28
CA ASP A 15 2.29 20.85 -19.36
C ASP A 15 1.17 19.88 -19.04
N LEU A 16 1.49 18.66 -18.53
CA LEU A 16 0.49 17.69 -18.11
C LEU A 16 -0.41 18.24 -16.99
N ARG A 17 0.17 18.94 -16.02
CA ARG A 17 -0.61 19.60 -14.95
C ARG A 17 -1.60 20.61 -15.54
N ARG A 18 -1.15 21.50 -16.42
CA ARG A 18 -2.02 22.51 -17.04
C ARG A 18 -3.17 21.90 -17.84
N ARG A 19 -2.92 20.78 -18.52
CA ARG A 19 -3.93 20.16 -19.40
C ARG A 19 -4.94 19.29 -18.66
N TYR A 20 -4.53 18.62 -17.58
CA TYR A 20 -5.33 17.54 -16.99
C TYR A 20 -5.78 17.80 -15.56
N ILE A 21 -5.10 18.65 -14.79
CA ILE A 21 -5.55 18.98 -13.43
C ILE A 21 -6.45 20.22 -13.51
N LYS A 22 -7.74 19.99 -13.33
CA LYS A 22 -8.73 21.07 -13.23
C LYS A 22 -8.65 21.75 -11.85
N PRO A 23 -9.07 23.04 -11.74
CA PRO A 23 -9.37 23.67 -10.46
C PRO A 23 -10.29 22.78 -9.61
N GLU A 24 -10.21 22.90 -8.30
CA GLU A 24 -10.93 22.00 -7.37
C GLU A 24 -12.45 22.08 -7.56
N ASP A 25 -12.97 23.29 -7.71
CA ASP A 25 -14.37 23.59 -7.93
C ASP A 25 -14.91 23.15 -9.32
N GLU A 26 -14.02 22.84 -10.27
CA GLU A 26 -14.37 22.32 -11.59
C GLU A 26 -14.18 20.79 -11.73
N ARG A 27 -13.68 20.12 -10.69
CA ARG A 27 -13.46 18.65 -10.72
C ARG A 27 -14.78 17.92 -10.57
N PRO A 28 -15.10 17.00 -11.49
CA PRO A 28 -16.26 16.14 -11.27
C PRO A 28 -16.03 15.21 -10.06
N PRO A 29 -17.09 14.82 -9.36
CA PRO A 29 -16.98 13.83 -8.30
C PRO A 29 -16.43 12.51 -8.85
N SER A 30 -15.74 11.74 -8.00
CA SER A 30 -15.28 10.40 -8.37
C SER A 30 -16.48 9.48 -8.60
N VAL A 31 -16.41 8.66 -9.63
CA VAL A 31 -17.39 7.58 -9.85
C VAL A 31 -17.15 6.36 -8.96
N GLY A 32 -15.97 6.26 -8.32
CA GLY A 32 -15.59 5.20 -7.40
C GLY A 32 -15.94 5.56 -5.95
N ARG A 33 -16.16 4.54 -5.12
CA ARG A 33 -16.40 4.67 -3.68
C ARG A 33 -15.17 4.40 -2.81
N GLY A 34 -14.01 4.25 -3.43
CA GLY A 34 -12.75 3.88 -2.79
C GLY A 34 -12.22 2.53 -3.29
N VAL A 35 -11.13 2.08 -2.71
CA VAL A 35 -10.54 0.77 -3.00
C VAL A 35 -11.23 -0.26 -2.11
N HIS A 36 -11.89 -1.27 -2.69
CA HIS A 36 -12.50 -2.37 -1.92
C HIS A 36 -11.39 -3.24 -1.30
N HIS A 37 -10.48 -3.72 -2.12
CA HIS A 37 -9.26 -4.43 -1.70
C HIS A 37 -8.18 -4.33 -2.76
N LEU A 38 -6.93 -4.45 -2.34
CA LEU A 38 -5.78 -4.68 -3.20
C LEU A 38 -5.34 -6.13 -3.01
N ALA A 39 -5.32 -6.93 -4.09
CA ALA A 39 -4.90 -8.31 -4.06
C ALA A 39 -3.43 -8.45 -4.50
N LEU A 40 -2.66 -9.15 -3.70
CA LEU A 40 -1.24 -9.41 -3.86
C LEU A 40 -0.99 -10.93 -3.84
N ILE A 41 0.24 -11.34 -4.12
CA ILE A 41 0.63 -12.75 -4.08
C ILE A 41 1.70 -12.91 -3.02
N CYS A 42 1.58 -13.96 -2.20
CA CYS A 42 2.57 -14.34 -1.21
C CYS A 42 3.10 -15.76 -1.46
N ALA A 43 4.31 -16.04 -1.02
CA ALA A 43 4.90 -17.37 -1.11
C ALA A 43 4.43 -18.30 0.02
N ASP A 44 4.13 -17.74 1.20
CA ASP A 44 3.77 -18.50 2.41
C ASP A 44 2.71 -17.72 3.20
N PRO A 45 1.44 -18.21 3.23
CA PRO A 45 0.36 -17.58 3.96
C PRO A 45 0.64 -17.34 5.45
N GLU A 46 1.21 -18.33 6.16
CA GLU A 46 1.48 -18.17 7.59
C GLU A 46 2.53 -17.10 7.87
N ARG A 47 3.59 -17.04 7.08
CA ARG A 47 4.63 -16.00 7.17
C ARG A 47 4.04 -14.62 6.92
N THR A 48 3.17 -14.50 5.92
CA THR A 48 2.48 -13.25 5.57
C THR A 48 1.51 -12.84 6.67
N ILE A 49 0.74 -13.77 7.22
CA ILE A 49 -0.19 -13.50 8.33
C ILE A 49 0.57 -12.99 9.56
N ARG A 50 1.66 -13.64 9.95
CA ARG A 50 2.49 -13.19 11.09
C ARG A 50 3.04 -11.78 10.86
N PHE A 51 3.43 -11.45 9.65
CA PHE A 51 3.93 -10.12 9.33
C PHE A 51 2.83 -9.05 9.43
N TYR A 52 1.71 -9.24 8.75
CA TYR A 52 0.66 -8.22 8.72
C TYR A 52 -0.16 -8.18 10.01
N GLN A 53 -0.50 -9.30 10.61
CA GLN A 53 -1.29 -9.34 11.83
C GLN A 53 -0.43 -9.15 13.09
N ASP A 54 0.59 -9.99 13.31
CA ASP A 54 1.28 -10.01 14.59
C ASP A 54 2.29 -8.86 14.72
N LEU A 55 3.03 -8.54 13.63
CA LEU A 55 4.00 -7.45 13.63
C LEU A 55 3.33 -6.10 13.41
N LEU A 56 2.55 -5.94 12.32
CA LEU A 56 1.99 -4.64 11.94
C LEU A 56 0.66 -4.34 12.66
N GLY A 57 -0.12 -5.34 13.06
CA GLY A 57 -1.36 -5.18 13.83
C GLY A 57 -2.62 -5.06 12.98
N PHE A 58 -2.59 -5.46 11.70
CA PHE A 58 -3.78 -5.52 10.85
C PHE A 58 -4.51 -6.85 11.07
N PRO A 59 -5.76 -6.86 11.57
CA PRO A 59 -6.46 -8.11 11.84
C PRO A 59 -6.74 -8.87 10.54
N LEU A 60 -6.47 -10.18 10.56
CA LEU A 60 -6.97 -11.10 9.55
C LEU A 60 -8.48 -11.26 9.74
N VAL A 61 -9.26 -10.97 8.69
CA VAL A 61 -10.73 -10.97 8.76
C VAL A 61 -11.39 -12.06 7.95
N GLU A 62 -10.71 -12.59 6.93
CA GLU A 62 -11.20 -13.68 6.09
C GLU A 62 -10.05 -14.55 5.60
N LEU A 63 -10.29 -15.87 5.49
CA LEU A 63 -9.41 -16.84 4.87
C LEU A 63 -10.24 -18.00 4.33
N PHE A 64 -10.13 -18.27 3.05
CA PHE A 64 -10.83 -19.36 2.37
C PHE A 64 -10.04 -19.91 1.18
N GLU A 65 -10.45 -21.02 0.63
CA GLU A 65 -9.84 -21.59 -0.56
C GLU A 65 -10.11 -20.72 -1.80
N ASN A 66 -9.08 -20.51 -2.61
CA ASN A 66 -9.22 -19.80 -3.87
C ASN A 66 -10.10 -20.62 -4.83
N ARG A 67 -11.22 -20.05 -5.26
CA ARG A 67 -12.17 -20.69 -6.17
C ARG A 67 -11.56 -21.14 -7.50
N ASP A 68 -10.57 -20.38 -7.99
CA ASP A 68 -10.04 -20.52 -9.35
C ASP A 68 -8.71 -21.32 -9.41
N TYR A 69 -8.18 -21.72 -8.24
CA TYR A 69 -6.96 -22.54 -8.13
C TYR A 69 -7.04 -23.41 -6.88
N GLU A 70 -7.34 -24.71 -7.05
CA GLU A 70 -7.47 -25.68 -5.96
C GLU A 70 -6.22 -25.75 -5.09
N GLY A 71 -6.40 -25.72 -3.77
CA GLY A 71 -5.32 -25.73 -2.79
C GLY A 71 -4.64 -24.38 -2.56
N SER A 72 -5.01 -23.33 -3.29
CA SER A 72 -4.59 -21.95 -3.06
C SER A 72 -5.49 -21.30 -2.00
N SER A 73 -4.90 -20.46 -1.17
CA SER A 73 -5.64 -19.66 -0.19
C SER A 73 -5.92 -18.27 -0.72
N HIS A 74 -7.03 -17.68 -0.26
CA HIS A 74 -7.34 -16.28 -0.43
C HIS A 74 -7.71 -15.70 0.94
N PHE A 75 -7.00 -14.67 1.40
CA PHE A 75 -7.20 -14.12 2.74
C PHE A 75 -7.05 -12.61 2.77
N PHE A 76 -7.66 -11.97 3.78
CA PHE A 76 -7.86 -10.53 3.83
C PHE A 76 -7.50 -9.96 5.20
N PHE A 77 -6.83 -8.81 5.18
CA PHE A 77 -6.58 -7.98 6.36
C PHE A 77 -7.40 -6.71 6.27
N ASP A 78 -8.02 -6.31 7.38
CA ASP A 78 -8.56 -4.96 7.51
C ASP A 78 -7.41 -3.98 7.75
N ILE A 79 -7.23 -3.04 6.82
CA ILE A 79 -6.22 -1.98 6.93
C ILE A 79 -6.82 -0.62 7.28
N GLY A 80 -8.10 -0.61 7.69
CA GLY A 80 -8.81 0.59 8.09
C GLY A 80 -9.46 1.34 6.92
N GLY A 81 -10.29 2.33 7.25
CA GLY A 81 -10.97 3.15 6.25
C GLY A 81 -11.92 2.40 5.33
N GLY A 82 -12.35 1.19 5.70
CA GLY A 82 -13.16 0.31 4.83
C GLY A 82 -12.38 -0.33 3.69
N ASN A 83 -11.05 -0.31 3.74
CA ASN A 83 -10.18 -0.92 2.75
C ASN A 83 -9.57 -2.21 3.27
N MET A 84 -9.32 -3.15 2.38
CA MET A 84 -8.68 -4.42 2.71
C MET A 84 -7.44 -4.66 1.85
N LEU A 85 -6.46 -5.33 2.45
CA LEU A 85 -5.32 -5.92 1.76
C LEU A 85 -5.55 -7.42 1.68
N ALA A 86 -5.54 -7.96 0.47
CA ALA A 86 -5.80 -9.37 0.22
C ALA A 86 -4.54 -10.07 -0.32
N PHE A 87 -4.44 -11.37 -0.04
CA PHE A 87 -3.35 -12.19 -0.56
C PHE A 87 -3.87 -13.50 -1.15
N PHE A 88 -3.16 -13.96 -2.16
CA PHE A 88 -3.22 -15.31 -2.68
C PHE A 88 -1.87 -15.99 -2.50
N ASP A 89 -1.87 -17.30 -2.25
CA ASP A 89 -0.74 -18.15 -2.54
C ASP A 89 -1.05 -19.05 -3.74
N PHE A 90 -0.02 -19.53 -4.42
CA PHE A 90 -0.17 -20.45 -5.55
C PHE A 90 0.82 -21.62 -5.38
N PRO A 91 0.48 -22.61 -4.52
CA PRO A 91 1.37 -23.72 -4.25
C PRO A 91 1.70 -24.51 -5.52
N GLY A 92 2.98 -24.83 -5.68
CA GLY A 92 3.46 -25.60 -6.81
C GLY A 92 3.83 -24.79 -8.07
N LEU A 93 3.54 -23.49 -8.14
CA LEU A 93 3.92 -22.66 -9.30
C LEU A 93 5.37 -22.16 -9.25
N GLY A 94 6.05 -22.22 -8.10
CA GLY A 94 7.44 -21.75 -7.97
C GLY A 94 7.61 -20.28 -8.33
N LEU A 95 6.65 -19.43 -7.91
CA LEU A 95 6.69 -18.01 -8.18
C LEU A 95 7.83 -17.34 -7.40
N GLU A 96 8.55 -16.45 -8.07
CA GLU A 96 9.65 -15.69 -7.49
C GLU A 96 9.24 -14.23 -7.26
N PRO A 97 9.83 -13.54 -6.26
CA PRO A 97 9.59 -12.11 -6.06
C PRO A 97 9.93 -11.30 -7.30
N VAL A 98 9.03 -10.41 -7.70
CA VAL A 98 9.20 -9.55 -8.88
C VAL A 98 9.82 -8.22 -8.45
N PRO A 99 10.90 -7.75 -9.12
CA PRO A 99 11.43 -6.42 -8.89
C PRO A 99 10.44 -5.35 -9.40
N GLU A 100 10.62 -4.12 -8.96
CA GLU A 100 9.83 -2.99 -9.45
C GLU A 100 9.86 -2.90 -10.98
N GLY A 101 8.69 -2.79 -11.59
CA GLY A 101 8.56 -2.72 -13.04
C GLY A 101 7.22 -2.19 -13.49
N LEU A 102 7.10 -1.93 -14.80
CA LEU A 102 5.85 -1.46 -15.39
C LEU A 102 4.75 -2.51 -15.18
N GLY A 103 3.60 -2.07 -14.66
CA GLY A 103 2.48 -2.95 -14.34
C GLY A 103 2.55 -3.63 -12.98
N GLY A 104 3.69 -3.58 -12.29
CA GLY A 104 3.85 -4.07 -10.92
C GLY A 104 3.40 -3.07 -9.86
N VAL A 105 3.25 -3.54 -8.63
CA VAL A 105 3.01 -2.69 -7.46
C VAL A 105 4.33 -2.03 -7.06
N GLN A 106 4.39 -0.70 -7.09
CA GLN A 106 5.58 0.03 -6.65
C GLN A 106 5.65 0.06 -5.11
N HIS A 107 4.55 0.44 -4.45
CA HIS A 107 4.36 0.30 -2.99
C HIS A 107 2.87 0.36 -2.63
N VAL A 108 2.56 -0.06 -1.42
CA VAL A 108 1.25 0.10 -0.79
C VAL A 108 1.40 1.10 0.35
N ALA A 109 0.81 2.28 0.20
CA ALA A 109 0.81 3.32 1.23
C ALA A 109 -0.43 3.19 2.13
N ILE A 110 -0.20 3.08 3.43
CA ILE A 110 -1.24 2.94 4.45
C ILE A 110 -1.13 4.09 5.44
N SER A 111 -2.21 4.83 5.61
CA SER A 111 -2.30 5.90 6.60
C SER A 111 -2.41 5.29 8.01
N VAL A 112 -1.56 5.76 8.92
CA VAL A 112 -1.54 5.31 10.32
C VAL A 112 -1.47 6.50 11.26
N THR A 113 -1.88 6.31 12.52
CA THR A 113 -1.71 7.38 13.51
C THR A 113 -0.23 7.60 13.87
N PRO A 114 0.15 8.78 14.37
CA PRO A 114 1.52 9.03 14.81
C PRO A 114 2.04 8.00 15.82
N GLU A 115 1.17 7.51 16.72
CA GLU A 115 1.52 6.52 17.73
C GLU A 115 1.84 5.15 17.09
N VAL A 116 1.01 4.71 16.14
CA VAL A 116 1.23 3.47 15.37
C VAL A 116 2.50 3.59 14.52
N PHE A 117 2.74 4.75 13.91
CA PHE A 117 3.93 5.04 13.13
C PHE A 117 5.22 4.84 13.97
N GLU A 118 5.30 5.47 15.14
CA GLU A 118 6.47 5.36 16.01
C GLU A 118 6.60 3.94 16.61
N ALA A 119 5.50 3.33 17.02
CA ALA A 119 5.51 1.96 17.53
C ALA A 119 5.99 0.96 16.45
N THR A 120 5.61 1.16 15.20
CA THR A 120 6.04 0.28 14.09
C THR A 120 7.54 0.42 13.82
N LYS A 121 8.11 1.61 13.88
CA LYS A 121 9.57 1.79 13.78
C LYS A 121 10.31 0.96 14.83
N GLN A 122 9.81 0.94 16.07
CA GLN A 122 10.41 0.13 17.13
C GLN A 122 10.25 -1.37 16.86
N LYS A 123 9.06 -1.83 16.46
CA LYS A 123 8.80 -3.23 16.10
C LYS A 123 9.70 -3.72 14.96
N LEU A 124 9.91 -2.90 13.92
CA LEU A 124 10.79 -3.22 12.81
C LEU A 124 12.26 -3.36 13.27
N LYS A 125 12.72 -2.46 14.16
CA LYS A 125 14.06 -2.55 14.77
C LYS A 125 14.22 -3.83 15.59
N ASP A 126 13.25 -4.14 16.45
CA ASP A 126 13.27 -5.33 17.31
C ASP A 126 13.26 -6.63 16.48
N ALA A 127 12.59 -6.61 15.32
CA ALA A 127 12.56 -7.71 14.37
C ALA A 127 13.76 -7.73 13.41
N ALA A 128 14.73 -6.82 13.55
CA ALA A 128 15.88 -6.63 12.65
C ALA A 128 15.49 -6.43 11.17
N LEU A 129 14.34 -5.82 10.92
CA LEU A 129 13.86 -5.48 9.58
C LEU A 129 14.31 -4.06 9.20
N ALA A 130 14.94 -3.95 8.03
CA ALA A 130 15.39 -2.66 7.51
C ALA A 130 14.21 -1.80 7.07
N TYR A 131 14.28 -0.50 7.34
CA TYR A 131 13.34 0.48 6.83
C TYR A 131 14.05 1.80 6.47
N MET A 132 13.41 2.60 5.62
CA MET A 132 13.85 3.95 5.23
C MET A 132 12.88 5.00 5.80
N GLY A 133 13.32 6.26 5.87
CA GLY A 133 12.50 7.36 6.43
C GLY A 133 12.65 7.51 7.94
N GLU A 134 13.83 7.21 8.50
CA GLU A 134 14.09 7.27 9.95
C GLU A 134 14.17 8.69 10.50
N ASP A 135 14.41 9.66 9.66
CA ASP A 135 14.53 11.05 10.04
C ASP A 135 13.18 11.56 10.65
N ARG A 136 13.28 12.38 11.70
CA ARG A 136 12.09 12.88 12.43
C ARG A 136 11.19 13.79 11.59
N ALA A 137 11.70 14.36 10.50
CA ALA A 137 10.94 15.18 9.57
C ALA A 137 10.19 14.33 8.53
N SER A 138 10.47 13.02 8.45
CA SER A 138 9.80 12.14 7.51
C SER A 138 8.36 11.89 7.92
N GLU A 139 7.44 12.12 7.00
CA GLU A 139 6.02 11.76 7.16
C GLU A 139 5.76 10.30 6.82
N SER A 140 6.75 9.59 6.26
CA SER A 140 6.64 8.22 5.78
C SER A 140 7.83 7.36 6.19
N ILE A 141 7.56 6.09 6.47
CA ILE A 141 8.56 5.02 6.53
C ILE A 141 8.25 3.97 5.48
N TYR A 142 9.30 3.40 4.90
CA TYR A 142 9.21 2.37 3.86
C TYR A 142 9.95 1.12 4.31
N PHE A 143 9.31 -0.02 4.20
CA PHE A 143 9.89 -1.32 4.54
C PHE A 143 9.37 -2.39 3.60
N LYS A 144 10.02 -3.55 3.59
CA LYS A 144 9.62 -4.68 2.75
C LYS A 144 8.86 -5.71 3.57
N ASP A 145 7.80 -6.26 2.97
CA ASP A 145 7.16 -7.44 3.49
C ASP A 145 7.99 -8.71 3.19
N PRO A 146 7.58 -9.89 3.65
CA PRO A 146 8.33 -11.13 3.42
C PRO A 146 8.53 -11.50 1.95
N ASP A 147 7.68 -11.04 1.04
CA ASP A 147 7.74 -11.33 -0.39
C ASP A 147 8.28 -10.14 -1.23
N ASN A 148 8.97 -9.20 -0.53
CA ASN A 148 9.61 -8.03 -1.12
C ASN A 148 8.64 -6.95 -1.64
N ILE A 149 7.36 -7.00 -1.25
CA ILE A 149 6.40 -5.93 -1.51
C ILE A 149 6.78 -4.73 -0.66
N GLN A 150 6.88 -3.57 -1.27
CA GLN A 150 7.16 -2.34 -0.53
C GLN A 150 5.89 -1.83 0.14
N VAL A 151 5.97 -1.66 1.45
CA VAL A 151 4.92 -1.05 2.28
C VAL A 151 5.41 0.32 2.73
N GLU A 152 4.54 1.31 2.64
CA GLU A 152 4.72 2.64 3.20
C GLU A 152 3.73 2.84 4.34
N PHE A 153 4.20 3.23 5.51
CA PHE A 153 3.35 3.83 6.52
C PHE A 153 3.50 5.35 6.46
N ILE A 154 2.38 6.02 6.28
CA ILE A 154 2.30 7.47 6.23
C ILE A 154 1.45 7.99 7.39
N ARG A 155 1.96 8.95 8.18
CA ARG A 155 1.23 9.52 9.33
C ARG A 155 0.31 10.68 8.99
N GLN A 156 0.11 10.93 7.69
CA GLN A 156 -0.91 11.85 7.24
C GLN A 156 -2.27 11.17 7.20
N PRO A 157 -3.36 11.85 7.57
CA PRO A 157 -4.69 11.29 7.41
C PRO A 157 -5.01 10.97 5.95
N LEU A 158 -5.97 10.07 5.74
CA LEU A 158 -6.48 9.82 4.39
C LEU A 158 -6.93 11.15 3.77
N MET A 159 -6.55 11.36 2.51
CA MET A 159 -7.07 12.50 1.75
C MET A 159 -8.57 12.28 1.52
N THR A 160 -9.40 13.06 2.22
CA THR A 160 -10.84 13.07 2.00
C THR A 160 -11.16 14.05 0.88
N THR A 161 -11.96 13.61 -0.09
CA THR A 161 -12.63 14.57 -0.98
C THR A 161 -13.80 15.23 -0.22
N PRO A 162 -14.24 16.45 -0.59
CA PRO A 162 -15.35 17.13 0.09
C PRO A 162 -16.63 16.28 0.23
N GLU A 163 -16.86 15.32 -0.65
CA GLU A 163 -18.01 14.40 -0.60
C GLU A 163 -17.87 13.24 0.38
N SER A 164 -16.66 12.98 0.88
CA SER A 164 -16.41 11.88 1.84
C SER A 164 -16.43 12.34 3.30
N ALA A 165 -16.62 13.63 3.55
CA ALA A 165 -16.86 14.12 4.90
C ALA A 165 -18.26 13.65 5.36
N PRO A 166 -18.39 13.02 6.57
CA PRO A 166 -19.70 12.70 7.10
C PRO A 166 -20.50 14.00 7.25
N ALA A 167 -21.76 14.01 6.77
CA ALA A 167 -22.65 15.11 7.01
C ALA A 167 -22.70 15.35 8.53
N GLU A 168 -22.29 16.53 8.96
CA GLU A 168 -22.43 16.93 10.36
C GLU A 168 -23.91 16.87 10.73
N GLY A 169 -24.28 15.90 11.58
CA GLY A 169 -25.61 15.70 12.14
C GLY A 169 -25.85 16.57 13.38
#